data_8e8df2f5b69927e3acde3834b2662868
#
_entry.id   8e8df2f5b69927e3acde3834b2662868
#
_cell.length_a   1.000
_cell.length_b   1.000
_cell.length_c   1.000
_cell.angle_alpha   90.00
_cell.angle_beta   90.00
_cell.angle_gamma   90.00
#
_symmetry.space_group_name_H-M   'P 1'
#
loop_
_entity.id
_entity.type
_entity.pdbx_description
1 polymer ?
#
loop_
_entity_poly.entity_id
_entity_poly.type
_entity_poly.pdbx_seq_one_letter_code
_entity_poly.pdbx_strand_id
1 'polypeptide(L)'
;MQLALTPEEADFRDELRTFYRDQIPAEIRERTRTASEANRDDIVATQKILNDHGLAVPNWPVEWGGKDWTPTQQQIWLDEMQLASVPEPLTFNTNMVGPVIAEFGSQAIKERFLAPTAALDIWWCQGFSEPEAGSDLASLRMTALRDGDTYLVNGQKTWTTLGQYADWIFCLVRTDPAAPKKQAGISFLLIEMNTPGITLRPIRLVDGSYEVNEVFFEDVRVPADQLVGEENQGWTYAKFLLGNERNGIAQVGRTKLRLAEIKELATANGLLGDPLFAARLAEAENDIVALELTQMRVASGSEGGKPNPASSVLKLRGSQLQQLATELLVEVAGPDALP
;
A
#
# COMPACT_ATOMS: atom_id res chain seq x y z
N MET A 1 -11.81 22.09 16.02
CA MET A 1 -11.02 21.50 14.95
C MET A 1 -9.97 22.52 14.54
N GLN A 2 -8.70 22.17 14.66
CA GLN A 2 -7.59 23.04 14.27
C GLN A 2 -7.35 22.81 12.77
N LEU A 3 -7.43 23.87 11.97
CA LEU A 3 -7.24 23.81 10.51
C LEU A 3 -5.83 24.21 10.07
N ALA A 4 -4.97 24.56 11.02
CA ALA A 4 -3.57 24.92 10.78
C ALA A 4 -2.68 24.07 11.68
N LEU A 5 -1.48 23.77 11.19
CA LEU A 5 -0.47 23.08 11.98
C LEU A 5 -0.06 23.94 13.18
N THR A 6 0.26 23.28 14.30
CA THR A 6 0.95 23.94 15.41
C THR A 6 2.38 24.32 14.99
N PRO A 7 3.08 25.21 15.72
CA PRO A 7 4.48 25.47 15.46
C PRO A 7 5.34 24.19 15.43
N GLU A 8 5.13 23.28 16.38
CA GLU A 8 5.87 22.02 16.48
C GLU A 8 5.59 21.09 15.27
N GLU A 9 4.33 21.05 14.79
CA GLU A 9 3.97 20.29 13.59
C GLU A 9 4.54 20.92 12.32
N ALA A 10 4.64 22.27 12.28
CA ALA A 10 5.27 22.98 11.17
C ALA A 10 6.77 22.73 11.13
N ASP A 11 7.47 22.77 12.28
CA ASP A 11 8.89 22.44 12.39
C ASP A 11 9.15 20.99 11.95
N PHE A 12 8.33 20.03 12.44
CA PHE A 12 8.41 18.63 12.03
C PHE A 12 8.23 18.43 10.53
N ARG A 13 7.28 19.13 9.92
CA ARG A 13 7.07 19.14 8.46
C ARG A 13 8.33 19.64 7.72
N ASP A 14 8.92 20.72 8.18
CA ASP A 14 10.08 21.35 7.52
C ASP A 14 11.35 20.50 7.70
N GLU A 15 11.48 19.76 8.80
CA GLU A 15 12.51 18.72 8.99
C GLU A 15 12.35 17.60 7.96
N LEU A 16 11.13 17.07 7.76
CA LEU A 16 10.88 16.02 6.77
C LEU A 16 11.14 16.49 5.34
N ARG A 17 10.74 17.72 4.99
CA ARG A 17 11.06 18.32 3.67
C ARG A 17 12.55 18.38 3.42
N THR A 18 13.29 18.80 4.43
CA THR A 18 14.76 18.88 4.36
C THR A 18 15.33 17.47 4.20
N PHE A 19 14.88 16.51 4.99
CA PHE A 19 15.29 15.11 4.90
C PHE A 19 15.05 14.54 3.50
N TYR A 20 13.84 14.63 2.98
CA TYR A 20 13.50 14.07 1.66
C TYR A 20 14.27 14.72 0.53
N ARG A 21 14.51 16.03 0.61
CA ARG A 21 15.31 16.75 -0.38
C ARG A 21 16.78 16.32 -0.36
N ASP A 22 17.35 16.16 0.83
CA ASP A 22 18.80 16.03 1.03
C ASP A 22 19.26 14.57 1.09
N GLN A 23 18.43 13.66 1.56
CA GLN A 23 18.78 12.24 1.72
C GLN A 23 18.31 11.34 0.57
N ILE A 24 17.19 11.69 -0.09
CA ILE A 24 16.70 10.89 -1.22
C ILE A 24 17.31 11.44 -2.52
N PRO A 25 18.04 10.62 -3.30
CA PRO A 25 18.67 11.06 -4.56
C PRO A 25 17.70 11.77 -5.51
N ALA A 26 18.15 12.89 -6.07
CA ALA A 26 17.29 13.72 -6.93
C ALA A 26 16.80 12.96 -8.17
N GLU A 27 17.63 12.07 -8.72
CA GLU A 27 17.29 11.21 -9.85
C GLU A 27 16.20 10.18 -9.52
N ILE A 28 16.13 9.68 -8.30
CA ILE A 28 15.03 8.80 -7.85
C ILE A 28 13.74 9.59 -7.78
N ARG A 29 13.77 10.78 -7.17
CA ARG A 29 12.60 11.65 -7.06
C ARG A 29 12.07 12.07 -8.44
N GLU A 30 12.96 12.40 -9.37
CA GLU A 30 12.56 12.77 -10.74
C GLU A 30 11.95 11.60 -11.50
N ARG A 31 12.52 10.37 -11.40
CA ARG A 31 11.90 9.18 -12.00
C ARG A 31 10.53 8.90 -11.40
N THR A 32 10.38 9.00 -10.07
CA THR A 32 9.09 8.78 -9.39
C THR A 32 8.05 9.82 -9.79
N ARG A 33 8.46 11.07 -10.06
CA ARG A 33 7.56 12.14 -10.51
C ARG A 33 7.04 11.90 -11.92
N THR A 34 7.90 11.38 -12.81
CA THR A 34 7.62 11.27 -14.25
C THR A 34 7.18 9.89 -14.71
N ALA A 35 7.48 8.83 -13.92
CA ALA A 35 7.11 7.47 -14.27
C ALA A 35 5.63 7.16 -14.00
N SER A 36 5.07 6.26 -14.82
CA SER A 36 3.75 5.68 -14.58
C SER A 36 3.77 4.63 -13.46
N GLU A 37 4.93 3.96 -13.27
CA GLU A 37 5.13 2.89 -12.28
C GLU A 37 6.39 3.15 -11.45
N ALA A 38 6.36 2.69 -10.20
CA ALA A 38 7.53 2.77 -9.33
C ALA A 38 8.58 1.73 -9.77
N ASN A 39 9.81 2.19 -9.97
CA ASN A 39 10.94 1.33 -10.27
C ASN A 39 11.30 0.52 -9.00
N ARG A 40 11.46 -0.81 -9.15
CA ARG A 40 11.84 -1.73 -8.06
C ARG A 40 13.09 -1.26 -7.31
N ASP A 41 14.14 -0.92 -8.04
CA ASP A 41 15.42 -0.56 -7.44
C ASP A 41 15.35 0.78 -6.69
N ASP A 42 14.52 1.72 -7.16
CA ASP A 42 14.25 2.98 -6.49
C ASP A 42 13.45 2.78 -5.19
N ILE A 43 12.47 1.87 -5.18
CA ILE A 43 11.74 1.49 -3.97
C ILE A 43 12.70 0.90 -2.93
N VAL A 44 13.54 -0.06 -3.34
CA VAL A 44 14.52 -0.71 -2.44
C VAL A 44 15.51 0.30 -1.88
N ALA A 45 16.11 1.13 -2.73
CA ALA A 45 17.08 2.15 -2.31
C ALA A 45 16.44 3.15 -1.34
N THR A 46 15.25 3.64 -1.65
CA THR A 46 14.54 4.60 -0.82
C THR A 46 14.13 4.01 0.52
N GLN A 47 13.55 2.80 0.53
CA GLN A 47 13.12 2.17 1.78
C GLN A 47 14.29 1.88 2.72
N LYS A 48 15.47 1.51 2.19
CA LYS A 48 16.70 1.36 2.99
C LYS A 48 17.12 2.69 3.63
N ILE A 49 17.16 3.77 2.86
CA ILE A 49 17.45 5.11 3.40
C ILE A 49 16.45 5.48 4.50
N LEU A 50 15.16 5.29 4.25
CA LEU A 50 14.11 5.55 5.25
C LEU A 50 14.28 4.69 6.49
N ASN A 51 14.59 3.40 6.34
CA ASN A 51 14.81 2.48 7.46
C ASN A 51 16.02 2.87 8.31
N ASP A 52 17.14 3.25 7.70
CA ASP A 52 18.33 3.68 8.38
C ASP A 52 18.11 4.94 9.25
N HIS A 53 17.10 5.75 8.91
CA HIS A 53 16.68 6.93 9.66
C HIS A 53 15.42 6.69 10.52
N GLY A 54 14.94 5.44 10.59
CA GLY A 54 13.75 5.07 11.35
C GLY A 54 12.45 5.66 10.80
N LEU A 55 12.37 5.88 9.48
CA LEU A 55 11.23 6.48 8.79
C LEU A 55 10.48 5.50 7.87
N ALA A 56 10.90 4.22 7.80
CA ALA A 56 10.27 3.25 6.90
C ALA A 56 8.91 2.73 7.42
N VAL A 57 8.78 2.54 8.72
CA VAL A 57 7.61 1.90 9.35
C VAL A 57 7.07 2.68 10.56
N PRO A 58 6.82 4.00 10.43
CA PRO A 58 6.48 4.84 11.59
C PRO A 58 5.16 4.43 12.28
N ASN A 59 4.28 3.71 11.59
CA ASN A 59 2.99 3.22 12.07
C ASN A 59 3.06 1.86 12.80
N TRP A 60 4.26 1.25 12.91
CA TRP A 60 4.44 0.01 13.67
C TRP A 60 4.59 0.26 15.17
N PRO A 61 4.48 -0.79 16.03
CA PRO A 61 4.88 -0.68 17.43
C PRO A 61 6.33 -0.19 17.57
N VAL A 62 6.58 0.62 18.60
CA VAL A 62 7.89 1.26 18.79
C VAL A 62 9.01 0.24 18.94
N GLU A 63 8.74 -0.89 19.63
CA GLU A 63 9.69 -1.99 19.79
C GLU A 63 10.10 -2.67 18.47
N TRP A 64 9.34 -2.44 17.39
CA TRP A 64 9.59 -2.97 16.06
C TRP A 64 9.97 -1.89 15.03
N GLY A 65 10.42 -0.72 15.50
CA GLY A 65 10.92 0.36 14.64
C GLY A 65 9.91 1.45 14.32
N GLY A 66 8.71 1.37 14.88
CA GLY A 66 7.68 2.41 14.75
C GLY A 66 7.99 3.68 15.55
N LYS A 67 7.13 4.66 15.39
CA LYS A 67 7.20 5.96 16.08
C LYS A 67 5.93 6.18 16.91
N ASP A 68 6.09 6.79 18.06
CA ASP A 68 4.94 7.28 18.86
C ASP A 68 4.45 8.63 18.31
N TRP A 69 4.11 8.62 17.02
CA TRP A 69 3.62 9.82 16.35
C TRP A 69 2.11 9.99 16.47
N THR A 70 1.70 11.23 16.61
CA THR A 70 0.28 11.58 16.48
C THR A 70 -0.23 11.26 15.07
N PRO A 71 -1.54 11.06 14.90
CA PRO A 71 -2.13 10.90 13.56
C PRO A 71 -1.79 12.06 12.60
N THR A 72 -1.66 13.29 13.12
CA THR A 72 -1.24 14.46 12.33
C THR A 72 0.21 14.32 11.85
N GLN A 73 1.12 13.89 12.69
CA GLN A 73 2.52 13.65 12.30
C GLN A 73 2.65 12.53 11.28
N GLN A 74 1.90 11.44 11.42
CA GLN A 74 1.85 10.37 10.41
C GLN A 74 1.35 10.90 9.06
N GLN A 75 0.35 11.77 9.09
CA GLN A 75 -0.17 12.39 7.87
C GLN A 75 0.84 13.34 7.23
N ILE A 76 1.51 14.18 8.00
CA ILE A 76 2.57 15.08 7.53
C ILE A 76 3.70 14.26 6.86
N TRP A 77 4.13 13.16 7.52
CA TRP A 77 5.16 12.27 6.97
C TRP A 77 4.80 11.77 5.57
N LEU A 78 3.56 11.29 5.38
CA LEU A 78 3.10 10.76 4.10
C LEU A 78 2.94 11.86 3.05
N ASP A 79 2.28 12.97 3.40
CA ASP A 79 2.01 14.06 2.47
C ASP A 79 3.32 14.70 1.97
N GLU A 80 4.29 14.93 2.85
CA GLU A 80 5.59 15.49 2.47
C GLU A 80 6.42 14.52 1.61
N MET A 81 6.32 13.20 1.87
CA MET A 81 6.90 12.17 1.01
C MET A 81 6.33 12.21 -0.40
N GLN A 82 5.01 12.30 -0.52
CA GLN A 82 4.31 12.37 -1.81
C GLN A 82 4.62 13.67 -2.55
N LEU A 83 4.60 14.82 -1.87
CA LEU A 83 4.94 16.13 -2.44
C LEU A 83 6.40 16.20 -2.93
N ALA A 84 7.30 15.50 -2.25
CA ALA A 84 8.70 15.41 -2.65
C ALA A 84 8.95 14.36 -3.75
N SER A 85 7.92 13.66 -4.24
CA SER A 85 8.03 12.55 -5.20
C SER A 85 8.98 11.44 -4.74
N VAL A 86 8.97 11.13 -3.45
CA VAL A 86 9.73 10.03 -2.88
C VAL A 86 8.95 8.73 -3.07
N PRO A 87 9.58 7.63 -3.54
CA PRO A 87 8.93 6.32 -3.55
C PRO A 87 8.44 5.94 -2.16
N GLU A 88 7.14 5.64 -2.04
CA GLU A 88 6.59 5.17 -0.78
C GLU A 88 7.18 3.80 -0.40
N PRO A 89 7.40 3.50 0.89
CA PRO A 89 7.79 2.18 1.33
C PRO A 89 6.82 1.12 0.81
N LEU A 90 7.34 -0.07 0.48
CA LEU A 90 6.54 -1.16 -0.10
C LEU A 90 5.33 -1.49 0.79
N THR A 91 4.14 -1.18 0.32
CA THR A 91 2.90 -1.25 1.10
C THR A 91 2.60 -2.67 1.60
N PHE A 92 2.97 -3.72 0.83
CA PHE A 92 2.83 -5.11 1.27
C PHE A 92 3.62 -5.40 2.53
N ASN A 93 4.81 -4.81 2.66
CA ASN A 93 5.67 -4.91 3.81
C ASN A 93 5.15 -4.04 4.97
N THR A 94 4.97 -2.75 4.73
CA THR A 94 4.86 -1.75 5.80
C THR A 94 3.44 -1.55 6.32
N ASN A 95 2.42 -1.71 5.45
CA ASN A 95 1.03 -1.47 5.79
C ASN A 95 0.17 -2.73 5.84
N MET A 96 0.66 -3.86 5.29
CA MET A 96 -0.10 -5.11 5.23
C MET A 96 0.48 -6.19 6.14
N VAL A 97 1.50 -6.94 5.69
CA VAL A 97 2.00 -8.10 6.44
C VAL A 97 2.72 -7.74 7.73
N GLY A 98 3.50 -6.66 7.73
CA GLY A 98 4.25 -6.23 8.92
C GLY A 98 3.36 -5.97 10.13
N PRO A 99 2.31 -5.13 10.04
CA PRO A 99 1.36 -4.94 11.11
C PRO A 99 0.66 -6.23 11.57
N VAL A 100 0.33 -7.15 10.64
CA VAL A 100 -0.29 -8.45 11.00
C VAL A 100 0.69 -9.32 11.79
N ILE A 101 1.94 -9.38 11.35
CA ILE A 101 3.00 -10.12 12.08
C ILE A 101 3.23 -9.47 13.46
N ALA A 102 3.32 -8.15 13.52
CA ALA A 102 3.56 -7.43 14.79
C ALA A 102 2.44 -7.66 15.81
N GLU A 103 1.19 -7.74 15.38
CA GLU A 103 0.04 -7.95 16.27
C GLU A 103 -0.17 -9.43 16.61
N PHE A 104 -0.18 -10.32 15.62
CA PHE A 104 -0.66 -11.71 15.77
C PHE A 104 0.44 -12.76 15.66
N GLY A 105 1.62 -12.42 15.15
CA GLY A 105 2.73 -13.38 15.00
C GLY A 105 3.24 -13.91 16.32
N SER A 106 3.70 -15.16 16.34
CA SER A 106 4.49 -15.69 17.46
C SER A 106 5.78 -14.88 17.62
N GLN A 107 6.40 -14.94 18.79
CA GLN A 107 7.67 -14.24 19.04
C GLN A 107 8.74 -14.63 17.99
N ALA A 108 8.81 -15.91 17.65
CA ALA A 108 9.75 -16.42 16.64
C ALA A 108 9.48 -15.83 15.24
N ILE A 109 8.21 -15.70 14.83
CA ILE A 109 7.82 -15.05 13.57
C ILE A 109 8.18 -13.57 13.59
N LYS A 110 7.91 -12.86 14.68
CA LYS A 110 8.24 -11.44 14.82
C LYS A 110 9.75 -11.20 14.69
N GLU A 111 10.54 -11.94 15.43
CA GLU A 111 12.02 -11.85 15.40
C GLU A 111 12.61 -12.21 14.04
N ARG A 112 12.02 -13.20 13.35
CA ARG A 112 12.48 -13.62 12.03
C ARG A 112 12.17 -12.60 10.94
N PHE A 113 10.99 -12.00 10.96
CA PHE A 113 10.48 -11.28 9.81
C PHE A 113 10.40 -9.77 9.94
N LEU A 114 10.17 -9.19 11.13
CA LEU A 114 9.85 -7.75 11.20
C LEU A 114 11.01 -6.85 10.76
N ALA A 115 12.22 -7.05 11.29
CA ALA A 115 13.36 -6.22 10.92
C ALA A 115 13.71 -6.31 9.42
N PRO A 116 13.86 -7.49 8.79
CA PRO A 116 14.14 -7.56 7.36
C PRO A 116 12.96 -7.09 6.48
N THR A 117 11.71 -7.15 6.98
CA THR A 117 10.54 -6.59 6.29
C THR A 117 10.58 -5.06 6.28
N ALA A 118 10.95 -4.43 7.39
CA ALA A 118 11.08 -2.97 7.48
C ALA A 118 12.21 -2.45 6.58
N ALA A 119 13.35 -3.15 6.57
CA ALA A 119 14.51 -2.80 5.73
C ALA A 119 14.33 -3.12 4.24
N LEU A 120 13.24 -3.82 3.85
CA LEU A 120 13.03 -4.38 2.50
C LEU A 120 14.16 -5.34 2.07
N ASP A 121 14.71 -6.09 3.02
CA ASP A 121 15.56 -7.25 2.73
C ASP A 121 14.72 -8.48 2.35
N ILE A 122 13.42 -8.43 2.67
CA ILE A 122 12.38 -9.37 2.23
C ILE A 122 11.32 -8.58 1.46
N TRP A 123 11.09 -8.95 0.22
CA TRP A 123 9.97 -8.44 -0.57
C TRP A 123 8.75 -9.34 -0.42
N TRP A 124 7.65 -8.80 0.09
CA TRP A 124 6.39 -9.51 0.25
C TRP A 124 5.43 -9.24 -0.90
N CYS A 125 4.61 -10.23 -1.25
CA CYS A 125 3.42 -10.05 -2.05
C CYS A 125 2.18 -10.67 -1.38
N GLN A 126 0.99 -10.28 -1.84
CA GLN A 126 -0.28 -10.68 -1.26
C GLN A 126 -0.94 -11.81 -2.04
N GLY A 127 -1.27 -12.92 -1.39
CA GLY A 127 -1.99 -14.05 -1.93
C GLY A 127 -3.42 -14.17 -1.37
N PHE A 128 -4.31 -13.21 -1.71
CA PHE A 128 -5.70 -13.22 -1.24
C PHE A 128 -6.66 -13.69 -2.31
N SER A 129 -6.80 -12.94 -3.39
CA SER A 129 -7.78 -13.21 -4.45
C SER A 129 -7.49 -14.52 -5.19
N GLU A 130 -8.57 -15.18 -5.60
CA GLU A 130 -8.55 -16.36 -6.47
C GLU A 130 -9.48 -16.10 -7.68
N PRO A 131 -9.37 -16.87 -8.77
CA PRO A 131 -10.20 -16.64 -9.96
C PRO A 131 -11.70 -16.51 -9.66
N GLU A 132 -12.21 -17.26 -8.68
CA GLU A 132 -13.63 -17.26 -8.28
C GLU A 132 -13.88 -16.58 -6.93
N ALA A 133 -12.87 -16.01 -6.27
CA ALA A 133 -12.96 -15.39 -4.95
C ALA A 133 -12.21 -14.06 -4.88
N GLY A 134 -12.80 -13.01 -5.43
CA GLY A 134 -12.35 -11.63 -5.35
C GLY A 134 -13.20 -10.85 -4.33
N SER A 135 -14.33 -10.27 -4.77
CA SER A 135 -15.24 -9.53 -3.86
C SER A 135 -15.86 -10.44 -2.78
N ASP A 136 -16.18 -11.70 -3.09
CA ASP A 136 -16.52 -12.72 -2.09
C ASP A 136 -15.26 -13.51 -1.68
N LEU A 137 -14.30 -12.82 -1.09
CA LEU A 137 -13.00 -13.39 -0.68
C LEU A 137 -13.18 -14.58 0.27
N ALA A 138 -14.21 -14.60 1.11
CA ALA A 138 -14.47 -15.71 2.01
C ALA A 138 -14.76 -17.03 1.29
N SER A 139 -15.06 -17.01 -0.01
CA SER A 139 -15.25 -18.20 -0.86
C SER A 139 -13.95 -18.81 -1.40
N LEU A 140 -12.79 -18.33 -0.96
CA LEU A 140 -11.48 -18.86 -1.36
C LEU A 140 -11.42 -20.39 -1.17
N ARG A 141 -10.73 -21.08 -2.09
CA ARG A 141 -10.65 -22.55 -2.18
C ARG A 141 -9.24 -23.11 -2.04
N MET A 142 -8.19 -22.28 -2.17
CA MET A 142 -6.82 -22.73 -1.96
C MET A 142 -6.68 -23.39 -0.60
N THR A 143 -6.35 -24.66 -0.57
CA THR A 143 -6.28 -25.47 0.66
C THR A 143 -4.88 -25.44 1.27
N ALA A 144 -4.82 -25.57 2.60
CA ALA A 144 -3.58 -25.85 3.35
C ALA A 144 -3.92 -26.89 4.42
N LEU A 145 -3.77 -28.17 4.06
CA LEU A 145 -4.13 -29.27 4.95
C LEU A 145 -2.94 -29.68 5.81
N ARG A 146 -3.16 -29.81 7.10
CA ARG A 146 -2.12 -30.18 8.06
C ARG A 146 -1.60 -31.60 7.79
N ASP A 147 -0.28 -31.75 7.65
CA ASP A 147 0.44 -33.00 7.49
C ASP A 147 1.67 -32.99 8.45
N GLY A 148 1.45 -33.45 9.68
CA GLY A 148 2.46 -33.42 10.74
C GLY A 148 2.85 -31.99 11.14
N ASP A 149 4.10 -31.66 10.91
CA ASP A 149 4.71 -30.34 11.18
C ASP A 149 4.70 -29.40 9.96
N THR A 150 4.00 -29.78 8.88
CA THR A 150 3.85 -28.99 7.66
C THR A 150 2.38 -28.82 7.29
N TYR A 151 2.11 -27.87 6.37
CA TYR A 151 0.89 -27.77 5.59
C TYR A 151 1.17 -28.18 4.16
N LEU A 152 0.30 -29.01 3.59
CA LEU A 152 0.27 -29.31 2.15
C LEU A 152 -0.67 -28.29 1.48
N VAL A 153 -0.09 -27.43 0.66
CA VAL A 153 -0.81 -26.29 0.07
C VAL A 153 -1.06 -26.56 -1.41
N ASN A 154 -2.35 -26.42 -1.82
CA ASN A 154 -2.80 -26.62 -3.19
C ASN A 154 -3.82 -25.56 -3.60
N GLY A 155 -3.65 -24.98 -4.79
CA GLY A 155 -4.59 -24.02 -5.35
C GLY A 155 -3.94 -22.93 -6.18
N GLN A 156 -4.63 -21.80 -6.31
CA GLN A 156 -4.17 -20.70 -7.15
C GLN A 156 -4.55 -19.37 -6.50
N LYS A 157 -3.64 -18.39 -6.64
CA LYS A 157 -3.92 -16.97 -6.39
C LYS A 157 -3.83 -16.18 -7.69
N THR A 158 -4.58 -15.10 -7.78
CA THR A 158 -4.60 -14.21 -8.95
C THR A 158 -4.53 -12.76 -8.54
N TRP A 159 -4.14 -11.88 -9.47
CA TRP A 159 -3.93 -10.45 -9.26
C TRP A 159 -2.87 -10.16 -8.19
N THR A 160 -1.86 -11.04 -8.10
CA THR A 160 -0.76 -10.87 -7.14
C THR A 160 0.19 -9.80 -7.64
N THR A 161 0.01 -8.57 -7.13
CA THR A 161 0.80 -7.41 -7.53
C THR A 161 2.25 -7.56 -7.09
N LEU A 162 3.19 -7.27 -8.01
CA LEU A 162 4.64 -7.32 -7.83
C LEU A 162 5.16 -8.69 -7.36
N GLY A 163 4.38 -9.77 -7.56
CA GLY A 163 4.74 -11.13 -7.19
C GLY A 163 6.02 -11.62 -7.86
N GLN A 164 6.38 -11.08 -9.04
CA GLN A 164 7.62 -11.39 -9.76
C GLN A 164 8.89 -10.95 -9.01
N TYR A 165 8.77 -10.08 -8.02
CA TYR A 165 9.90 -9.60 -7.20
C TYR A 165 9.91 -10.22 -5.80
N ALA A 166 8.83 -10.96 -5.43
CA ALA A 166 8.61 -11.37 -4.07
C ALA A 166 9.49 -12.56 -3.64
N ASP A 167 10.10 -12.43 -2.47
CA ASP A 167 10.75 -13.51 -1.76
C ASP A 167 9.73 -14.37 -1.00
N TRP A 168 8.67 -13.71 -0.49
CA TRP A 168 7.63 -14.33 0.32
C TRP A 168 6.24 -13.85 -0.11
N ILE A 169 5.24 -14.73 0.07
CA ILE A 169 3.83 -14.42 -0.11
C ILE A 169 3.06 -14.68 1.18
N PHE A 170 2.23 -13.74 1.61
CA PHE A 170 1.29 -13.97 2.69
C PHE A 170 -0.08 -14.33 2.14
N CYS A 171 -0.55 -15.52 2.47
CA CYS A 171 -1.74 -16.14 1.89
C CYS A 171 -2.87 -16.31 2.89
N LEU A 172 -4.10 -16.04 2.42
CA LEU A 172 -5.29 -16.62 3.03
C LEU A 172 -5.53 -18.01 2.41
N VAL A 173 -5.63 -19.03 3.26
CA VAL A 173 -5.77 -20.42 2.86
C VAL A 173 -6.89 -21.10 3.64
N ARG A 174 -7.48 -22.15 3.04
CA ARG A 174 -8.50 -22.95 3.68
C ARG A 174 -7.87 -24.11 4.43
N THR A 175 -7.82 -24.01 5.75
CA THR A 175 -7.32 -25.05 6.66
C THR A 175 -8.41 -25.98 7.14
N ASP A 176 -9.66 -25.50 7.25
CA ASP A 176 -10.83 -26.33 7.54
C ASP A 176 -11.90 -26.19 6.44
N PRO A 177 -11.93 -27.14 5.46
CA PRO A 177 -12.95 -27.16 4.42
C PRO A 177 -14.36 -27.51 4.93
N ALA A 178 -14.48 -28.10 6.11
CA ALA A 178 -15.75 -28.51 6.72
C ALA A 178 -16.34 -27.45 7.67
N ALA A 179 -15.67 -26.31 7.83
CA ALA A 179 -16.11 -25.23 8.71
C ALA A 179 -17.56 -24.79 8.38
N PRO A 180 -18.42 -24.55 9.40
CA PRO A 180 -19.84 -24.24 9.20
C PRO A 180 -20.09 -22.90 8.53
N LYS A 181 -19.09 -22.00 8.55
CA LYS A 181 -19.10 -20.69 7.89
C LYS A 181 -17.85 -20.52 7.05
N LYS A 182 -17.98 -19.93 5.87
CA LYS A 182 -16.87 -19.70 4.94
C LYS A 182 -15.65 -19.04 5.62
N GLN A 183 -15.89 -18.08 6.52
CA GLN A 183 -14.84 -17.33 7.22
C GLN A 183 -14.12 -18.15 8.30
N ALA A 184 -14.77 -19.15 8.88
CA ALA A 184 -14.26 -19.86 10.07
C ALA A 184 -13.16 -20.89 9.75
N GLY A 185 -12.99 -21.29 8.49
CA GLY A 185 -11.98 -22.27 8.10
C GLY A 185 -10.80 -21.66 7.35
N ILE A 186 -10.53 -20.36 7.56
CA ILE A 186 -9.46 -19.63 6.87
C ILE A 186 -8.33 -19.34 7.84
N SER A 187 -7.08 -19.59 7.41
CA SER A 187 -5.85 -19.27 8.13
C SER A 187 -4.97 -18.30 7.33
N PHE A 188 -4.00 -17.70 8.00
CA PHE A 188 -3.03 -16.77 7.41
C PHE A 188 -1.64 -17.41 7.43
N LEU A 189 -1.10 -17.73 6.26
CA LEU A 189 0.12 -18.51 6.11
C LEU A 189 1.19 -17.70 5.37
N LEU A 190 2.43 -17.74 5.86
CA LEU A 190 3.59 -17.15 5.20
C LEU A 190 4.28 -18.24 4.37
N ILE A 191 4.49 -17.99 3.08
CA ILE A 191 5.05 -19.00 2.16
C ILE A 191 6.23 -18.37 1.42
N GLU A 192 7.37 -19.07 1.42
CA GLU A 192 8.54 -18.67 0.65
C GLU A 192 8.32 -18.94 -0.84
N MET A 193 8.52 -17.94 -1.71
CA MET A 193 8.17 -18.03 -3.13
C MET A 193 9.04 -19.00 -3.95
N ASN A 194 10.24 -19.36 -3.46
CA ASN A 194 11.11 -20.33 -4.10
C ASN A 194 10.79 -21.79 -3.67
N THR A 195 9.75 -22.02 -2.86
CA THR A 195 9.37 -23.37 -2.43
C THR A 195 8.96 -24.22 -3.66
N PRO A 196 9.46 -25.47 -3.78
CA PRO A 196 9.06 -26.36 -4.86
C PRO A 196 7.55 -26.53 -4.97
N GLY A 197 7.03 -26.49 -6.20
CA GLY A 197 5.60 -26.57 -6.47
C GLY A 197 4.94 -25.21 -6.66
N ILE A 198 5.67 -24.09 -6.48
CA ILE A 198 5.15 -22.76 -6.79
C ILE A 198 5.52 -22.38 -8.23
N THR A 199 4.52 -21.93 -8.99
CA THR A 199 4.69 -21.37 -10.33
C THR A 199 4.03 -20.02 -10.44
N LEU A 200 4.77 -19.02 -10.92
CA LEU A 200 4.27 -17.67 -11.14
C LEU A 200 4.10 -17.43 -12.65
N ARG A 201 2.96 -16.84 -13.04
CA ARG A 201 2.67 -16.43 -14.42
C ARG A 201 2.26 -14.96 -14.45
N PRO A 202 2.97 -14.10 -15.20
CA PRO A 202 2.60 -12.70 -15.34
C PRO A 202 1.29 -12.54 -16.12
N ILE A 203 0.46 -11.59 -15.70
CA ILE A 203 -0.75 -11.16 -16.40
C ILE A 203 -0.41 -9.86 -17.13
N ARG A 204 -0.55 -9.84 -18.45
CA ARG A 204 -0.34 -8.63 -19.23
C ARG A 204 -1.54 -7.70 -19.10
N LEU A 205 -1.32 -6.47 -18.64
CA LEU A 205 -2.34 -5.44 -18.50
C LEU A 205 -2.59 -4.68 -19.81
N VAL A 206 -3.61 -3.84 -19.85
CA VAL A 206 -4.02 -3.08 -21.04
C VAL A 206 -2.97 -2.08 -21.52
N ASP A 207 -2.17 -1.55 -20.59
CA ASP A 207 -1.02 -0.66 -20.85
C ASP A 207 0.24 -1.39 -21.33
N GLY A 208 0.19 -2.74 -21.37
CA GLY A 208 1.31 -3.61 -21.74
C GLY A 208 2.22 -4.02 -20.59
N SER A 209 1.99 -3.52 -19.39
CA SER A 209 2.77 -3.87 -18.19
C SER A 209 2.47 -5.29 -17.68
N TYR A 210 3.30 -5.77 -16.75
CA TYR A 210 3.20 -7.08 -16.09
C TYR A 210 3.25 -6.93 -14.56
N GLU A 211 2.55 -5.96 -14.03
CA GLU A 211 2.57 -5.65 -12.60
C GLU A 211 1.92 -6.75 -11.74
N VAL A 212 0.92 -7.46 -12.29
CA VAL A 212 0.16 -8.47 -11.57
C VAL A 212 0.38 -9.88 -12.12
N ASN A 213 0.19 -10.88 -11.26
CA ASN A 213 0.52 -12.25 -11.55
C ASN A 213 -0.55 -13.23 -11.09
N GLU A 214 -0.58 -14.42 -11.72
CA GLU A 214 -1.15 -15.65 -11.19
C GLU A 214 -0.07 -16.42 -10.46
N VAL A 215 -0.39 -17.02 -9.32
CA VAL A 215 0.51 -17.90 -8.56
C VAL A 215 -0.17 -19.22 -8.31
N PHE A 216 0.44 -20.30 -8.80
CA PHE A 216 -0.06 -21.66 -8.66
C PHE A 216 0.72 -22.40 -7.59
N PHE A 217 0.02 -23.23 -6.82
CA PHE A 217 0.59 -24.05 -5.74
C PHE A 217 0.18 -25.51 -5.98
N GLU A 218 1.18 -26.36 -6.22
CA GLU A 218 1.00 -27.79 -6.48
C GLU A 218 1.82 -28.59 -5.46
N ASP A 219 1.14 -29.20 -4.49
CA ASP A 219 1.73 -29.97 -3.39
C ASP A 219 2.86 -29.25 -2.63
N VAL A 220 2.68 -27.93 -2.43
CA VAL A 220 3.67 -27.08 -1.76
C VAL A 220 3.69 -27.39 -0.26
N ARG A 221 4.85 -27.78 0.27
CA ARG A 221 5.05 -28.06 1.69
C ARG A 221 5.53 -26.82 2.43
N VAL A 222 4.71 -26.35 3.36
CA VAL A 222 4.98 -25.14 4.16
C VAL A 222 5.13 -25.55 5.62
N PRO A 223 6.24 -25.21 6.30
CA PRO A 223 6.40 -25.47 7.73
C PRO A 223 5.24 -24.86 8.55
N ALA A 224 4.79 -25.58 9.55
CA ALA A 224 3.65 -25.19 10.35
C ALA A 224 3.92 -23.98 11.25
N ASP A 225 5.17 -23.71 11.56
CA ASP A 225 5.62 -22.53 12.31
C ASP A 225 5.55 -21.23 11.49
N GLN A 226 5.20 -21.32 10.19
CA GLN A 226 4.91 -20.17 9.32
C GLN A 226 3.43 -19.74 9.35
N LEU A 227 2.60 -20.37 10.19
CA LEU A 227 1.25 -19.93 10.48
C LEU A 227 1.29 -18.67 11.36
N VAL A 228 0.65 -17.60 10.92
CA VAL A 228 0.49 -16.40 11.74
C VAL A 228 -0.69 -16.59 12.69
N GLY A 229 -0.42 -16.42 13.98
CA GLY A 229 -1.44 -16.53 15.04
C GLY A 229 -2.00 -17.95 15.16
N GLU A 230 -3.33 -18.06 15.23
CA GLU A 230 -4.06 -19.31 15.43
C GLU A 230 -4.66 -19.81 14.12
N GLU A 231 -4.70 -21.14 13.96
CA GLU A 231 -5.37 -21.79 12.84
C GLU A 231 -6.88 -21.43 12.81
N ASN A 232 -7.40 -21.21 11.62
CA ASN A 232 -8.78 -20.80 11.37
C ASN A 232 -9.15 -19.38 11.84
N GLN A 233 -8.19 -18.54 12.23
CA GLN A 233 -8.39 -17.12 12.58
C GLN A 233 -7.98 -16.15 11.47
N GLY A 234 -7.57 -16.62 10.32
CA GLY A 234 -7.07 -15.82 9.20
C GLY A 234 -8.04 -14.74 8.71
N TRP A 235 -9.36 -14.98 8.83
CA TRP A 235 -10.35 -13.95 8.49
C TRP A 235 -10.31 -12.73 9.43
N THR A 236 -10.02 -12.93 10.69
CA THR A 236 -9.82 -11.85 11.66
C THR A 236 -8.59 -11.04 11.31
N TYR A 237 -7.49 -11.71 10.94
CA TYR A 237 -6.24 -11.08 10.52
C TYR A 237 -6.37 -10.33 9.20
N ALA A 238 -7.12 -10.89 8.25
CA ALA A 238 -7.44 -10.22 7.00
C ALA A 238 -8.25 -8.92 7.21
N LYS A 239 -9.23 -8.92 8.12
CA LYS A 239 -9.99 -7.70 8.45
C LYS A 239 -9.12 -6.63 9.09
N PHE A 240 -8.18 -7.02 9.96
CA PHE A 240 -7.19 -6.11 10.54
C PHE A 240 -6.30 -5.51 9.45
N LEU A 241 -5.72 -6.34 8.58
CA LEU A 241 -4.90 -5.91 7.45
C LEU A 241 -5.63 -4.91 6.55
N LEU A 242 -6.84 -5.25 6.10
CA LEU A 242 -7.66 -4.38 5.23
C LEU A 242 -8.08 -3.08 5.92
N GLY A 243 -8.07 -3.03 7.25
CA GLY A 243 -8.26 -1.79 8.03
C GLY A 243 -7.05 -0.87 7.91
N ASN A 244 -5.84 -1.42 8.00
CA ASN A 244 -4.58 -0.67 7.93
C ASN A 244 -4.22 -0.23 6.51
N GLU A 245 -4.58 -1.02 5.48
CA GLU A 245 -4.34 -0.69 4.07
C GLU A 245 -4.96 0.64 3.64
N ARG A 246 -6.02 1.08 4.30
CA ARG A 246 -6.76 2.31 3.93
C ARG A 246 -6.07 3.60 4.34
N ASN A 247 -5.01 3.53 5.13
CA ASN A 247 -4.20 4.69 5.50
C ASN A 247 -3.40 5.15 4.26
N GLY A 248 -3.53 6.43 3.91
CA GLY A 248 -2.81 7.00 2.77
C GLY A 248 -3.44 6.79 1.38
N ILE A 249 -4.50 5.97 1.27
CA ILE A 249 -5.12 5.61 -0.03
C ILE A 249 -5.73 6.82 -0.79
N ALA A 250 -5.97 7.93 -0.09
CA ALA A 250 -6.48 9.17 -0.68
C ALA A 250 -5.45 9.85 -1.59
N GLN A 251 -4.15 9.60 -1.41
CA GLN A 251 -3.04 10.14 -2.21
C GLN A 251 -3.10 11.67 -2.36
N VAL A 252 -3.41 12.37 -1.26
CA VAL A 252 -3.64 13.82 -1.27
C VAL A 252 -2.41 14.58 -1.75
N GLY A 253 -1.22 14.29 -1.22
CA GLY A 253 0.02 14.97 -1.59
C GLY A 253 0.35 14.77 -3.07
N ARG A 254 0.24 13.53 -3.58
CA ARG A 254 0.49 13.22 -4.99
C ARG A 254 -0.51 13.91 -5.92
N THR A 255 -1.79 13.95 -5.56
CA THR A 255 -2.83 14.63 -6.35
C THR A 255 -2.59 16.15 -6.37
N LYS A 256 -2.21 16.75 -5.24
CA LYS A 256 -1.82 18.18 -5.18
C LYS A 256 -0.65 18.47 -6.12
N LEU A 257 0.39 17.65 -6.09
CA LEU A 257 1.53 17.81 -7.00
C LEU A 257 1.09 17.75 -8.46
N ARG A 258 0.28 16.77 -8.81
CA ARG A 258 -0.25 16.60 -10.17
C ARG A 258 -1.10 17.80 -10.62
N LEU A 259 -1.98 18.33 -9.78
CA LEU A 259 -2.78 19.52 -10.09
C LEU A 259 -1.91 20.76 -10.27
N ALA A 260 -0.83 20.91 -9.49
CA ALA A 260 0.13 22.01 -9.68
C ALA A 260 0.84 21.91 -11.03
N GLU A 261 1.31 20.70 -11.42
CA GLU A 261 1.93 20.46 -12.73
C GLU A 261 0.95 20.76 -13.89
N ILE A 262 -0.30 20.33 -13.78
CA ILE A 262 -1.35 20.63 -14.77
C ILE A 262 -1.53 22.13 -14.92
N LYS A 263 -1.57 22.86 -13.82
CA LYS A 263 -1.70 24.32 -13.80
C LYS A 263 -0.52 25.02 -14.49
N GLU A 264 0.70 24.57 -14.21
CA GLU A 264 1.90 25.09 -14.86
C GLU A 264 1.87 24.85 -16.39
N LEU A 265 1.56 23.63 -16.83
CA LEU A 265 1.45 23.27 -18.24
C LEU A 265 0.33 24.05 -18.94
N ALA A 266 -0.85 24.15 -18.30
CA ALA A 266 -1.99 24.91 -18.82
C ALA A 266 -1.69 26.43 -18.93
N THR A 267 -0.85 26.94 -18.01
CA THR A 267 -0.35 28.32 -18.09
C THR A 267 0.57 28.49 -19.29
N ALA A 268 1.51 27.57 -19.48
CA ALA A 268 2.52 27.64 -20.53
C ALA A 268 1.92 27.58 -21.95
N ASN A 269 0.87 26.75 -22.14
CA ASN A 269 0.19 26.60 -23.44
C ASN A 269 -1.05 27.49 -23.62
N GLY A 270 -1.38 28.34 -22.63
CA GLY A 270 -2.49 29.30 -22.71
C GLY A 270 -3.88 28.71 -22.44
N LEU A 271 -3.99 27.43 -22.05
CA LEU A 271 -5.28 26.75 -21.85
C LEU A 271 -6.06 27.30 -20.63
N LEU A 272 -5.39 27.93 -19.67
CA LEU A 272 -6.08 28.65 -18.58
C LEU A 272 -6.94 29.83 -19.08
N GLY A 273 -6.77 30.27 -20.33
CA GLY A 273 -7.64 31.23 -20.98
C GLY A 273 -9.01 30.66 -21.41
N ASP A 274 -9.12 29.33 -21.49
CA ASP A 274 -10.42 28.66 -21.68
C ASP A 274 -11.19 28.61 -20.34
N PRO A 275 -12.37 29.29 -20.26
CA PRO A 275 -13.12 29.33 -19.01
C PRO A 275 -13.67 27.98 -18.56
N LEU A 276 -13.91 27.03 -19.47
CA LEU A 276 -14.39 25.69 -19.12
C LEU A 276 -13.28 24.86 -18.48
N PHE A 277 -12.07 24.88 -19.06
CA PHE A 277 -10.91 24.21 -18.47
C PHE A 277 -10.54 24.83 -17.12
N ALA A 278 -10.47 26.15 -17.05
CA ALA A 278 -10.15 26.88 -15.81
C ALA A 278 -11.15 26.56 -14.69
N ALA A 279 -12.43 26.45 -14.99
CA ALA A 279 -13.45 26.08 -14.01
C ALA A 279 -13.28 24.66 -13.50
N ARG A 280 -13.01 23.68 -14.36
CA ARG A 280 -12.78 22.28 -13.98
C ARG A 280 -11.53 22.11 -13.13
N LEU A 281 -10.45 22.82 -13.49
CA LEU A 281 -9.23 22.81 -12.67
C LEU A 281 -9.47 23.41 -11.29
N ALA A 282 -10.18 24.57 -11.20
CA ALA A 282 -10.53 25.19 -9.93
C ALA A 282 -11.43 24.30 -9.07
N GLU A 283 -12.38 23.56 -9.67
CA GLU A 283 -13.21 22.58 -8.96
C GLU A 283 -12.34 21.45 -8.38
N ALA A 284 -11.40 20.90 -9.14
CA ALA A 284 -10.46 19.89 -8.67
C ALA A 284 -9.56 20.42 -7.53
N GLU A 285 -9.07 21.66 -7.62
CA GLU A 285 -8.29 22.34 -6.56
C GLU A 285 -9.13 22.51 -5.27
N ASN A 286 -10.40 22.84 -5.38
CA ASN A 286 -11.30 22.94 -4.22
C ASN A 286 -11.59 21.55 -3.61
N ASP A 287 -11.82 20.56 -4.44
CA ASP A 287 -12.11 19.19 -3.98
C ASP A 287 -10.93 18.55 -3.27
N ILE A 288 -9.68 18.80 -3.71
CA ILE A 288 -8.49 18.25 -3.02
C ILE A 288 -8.30 18.89 -1.64
N VAL A 289 -8.61 20.16 -1.47
CA VAL A 289 -8.60 20.84 -0.15
C VAL A 289 -9.67 20.25 0.77
N ALA A 290 -10.88 20.01 0.25
CA ALA A 290 -11.96 19.37 1.02
C ALA A 290 -11.59 17.92 1.42
N LEU A 291 -10.91 17.18 0.54
CA LEU A 291 -10.42 15.82 0.82
C LEU A 291 -9.34 15.82 1.91
N GLU A 292 -8.38 16.75 1.86
CA GLU A 292 -7.34 16.93 2.87
C GLU A 292 -7.96 17.20 4.25
N LEU A 293 -8.88 18.13 4.35
CA LEU A 293 -9.61 18.43 5.61
C LEU A 293 -10.39 17.20 6.11
N THR A 294 -10.97 16.43 5.20
CA THR A 294 -11.67 15.19 5.56
C THR A 294 -10.69 14.14 6.09
N GLN A 295 -9.51 14.01 5.49
CA GLN A 295 -8.44 13.11 5.92
C GLN A 295 -7.94 13.46 7.33
N MET A 296 -7.68 14.74 7.60
CA MET A 296 -7.33 15.24 8.95
C MET A 296 -8.42 14.92 10.00
N ARG A 297 -9.69 15.07 9.63
CA ARG A 297 -10.82 14.70 10.52
C ARG A 297 -10.92 13.20 10.79
N VAL A 298 -10.68 12.38 9.77
CA VAL A 298 -10.71 10.92 9.92
C VAL A 298 -9.55 10.46 10.79
N ALA A 299 -8.35 11.00 10.58
CA ALA A 299 -7.17 10.69 11.38
C ALA A 299 -7.38 11.05 12.87
N SER A 300 -7.87 12.26 13.15
CA SER A 300 -8.11 12.73 14.53
C SER A 300 -9.30 12.07 15.24
N GLY A 301 -10.20 11.44 14.49
CA GLY A 301 -11.39 10.76 15.03
C GLY A 301 -11.25 9.24 15.24
N SER A 302 -10.06 8.68 15.05
CA SER A 302 -9.79 7.25 15.24
C SER A 302 -9.57 6.94 16.73
N GLU A 303 -10.65 6.75 17.50
CA GLU A 303 -10.56 6.31 18.89
C GLU A 303 -10.47 4.77 18.97
N GLY A 304 -9.49 4.27 19.73
CA GLY A 304 -9.40 2.85 20.15
C GLY A 304 -9.05 1.86 19.04
N GLY A 305 -8.31 2.27 18.00
CA GLY A 305 -7.79 1.33 16.98
C GLY A 305 -8.85 0.75 16.02
N LYS A 306 -10.10 1.22 16.08
CA LYS A 306 -11.15 0.77 15.14
C LYS A 306 -11.11 1.64 13.88
N PRO A 307 -11.19 1.01 12.67
CA PRO A 307 -11.27 1.75 11.42
C PRO A 307 -12.46 2.72 11.43
N ASN A 308 -12.21 4.00 11.15
CA ASN A 308 -13.27 4.98 11.00
C ASN A 308 -14.04 4.68 9.68
N PRO A 309 -15.37 4.50 9.68
CA PRO A 309 -16.14 4.23 8.46
C PRO A 309 -15.96 5.30 7.37
N ALA A 310 -15.65 6.55 7.77
CA ALA A 310 -15.36 7.65 6.85
C ALA A 310 -14.08 7.44 6.00
N SER A 311 -13.19 6.51 6.38
CA SER A 311 -12.04 6.12 5.53
C SER A 311 -12.46 5.61 4.14
N SER A 312 -13.67 5.06 4.01
CA SER A 312 -14.22 4.65 2.71
C SER A 312 -14.51 5.84 1.79
N VAL A 313 -14.88 6.99 2.37
CA VAL A 313 -15.07 8.25 1.62
C VAL A 313 -13.74 8.74 1.07
N LEU A 314 -12.66 8.65 1.88
CA LEU A 314 -11.32 9.04 1.45
C LEU A 314 -10.87 8.24 0.22
N LYS A 315 -11.06 6.92 0.25
CA LYS A 315 -10.74 6.06 -0.91
C LYS A 315 -11.54 6.46 -2.14
N LEU A 316 -12.86 6.60 -2.01
CA LEU A 316 -13.74 6.91 -3.15
C LEU A 316 -13.39 8.26 -3.77
N ARG A 317 -13.32 9.31 -2.95
CA ARG A 317 -13.05 10.67 -3.44
C ARG A 317 -11.59 10.83 -3.92
N GLY A 318 -10.63 10.22 -3.22
CA GLY A 318 -9.23 10.22 -3.63
C GLY A 318 -9.05 9.59 -5.02
N SER A 319 -9.62 8.39 -5.26
CA SER A 319 -9.52 7.75 -6.57
C SER A 319 -10.23 8.52 -7.69
N GLN A 320 -11.37 9.16 -7.41
CA GLN A 320 -12.06 10.03 -8.37
C GLN A 320 -11.21 11.25 -8.74
N LEU A 321 -10.56 11.89 -7.75
CA LEU A 321 -9.70 13.05 -8.00
C LEU A 321 -8.41 12.67 -8.75
N GLN A 322 -7.82 11.51 -8.45
CA GLN A 322 -6.67 11.02 -9.22
C GLN A 322 -7.04 10.79 -10.69
N GLN A 323 -8.21 10.18 -10.97
CA GLN A 323 -8.72 10.00 -12.34
C GLN A 323 -8.95 11.34 -13.01
N LEU A 324 -9.65 12.28 -12.35
CA LEU A 324 -9.88 13.62 -12.89
C LEU A 324 -8.57 14.36 -13.20
N ALA A 325 -7.56 14.26 -12.32
CA ALA A 325 -6.25 14.86 -12.56
C ALA A 325 -5.57 14.27 -13.80
N THR A 326 -5.68 12.95 -14.04
CA THR A 326 -5.13 12.35 -15.27
C THR A 326 -5.90 12.75 -16.52
N GLU A 327 -7.23 12.89 -16.45
CA GLU A 327 -8.05 13.43 -17.54
C GLU A 327 -7.67 14.88 -17.90
N LEU A 328 -7.50 15.74 -16.88
CA LEU A 328 -7.05 17.12 -17.08
C LEU A 328 -5.63 17.18 -17.67
N LEU A 329 -4.74 16.27 -17.29
CA LEU A 329 -3.40 16.19 -17.86
C LEU A 329 -3.43 15.83 -19.35
N VAL A 330 -4.26 14.85 -19.74
CA VAL A 330 -4.47 14.48 -21.15
C VAL A 330 -5.01 15.67 -21.94
N GLU A 331 -5.95 16.43 -21.39
CA GLU A 331 -6.52 17.62 -22.03
C GLU A 331 -5.47 18.72 -22.24
N VAL A 332 -4.61 18.96 -21.22
CA VAL A 332 -3.50 19.92 -21.31
C VAL A 332 -2.47 19.50 -22.36
N ALA A 333 -2.14 18.22 -22.44
CA ALA A 333 -1.20 17.70 -23.43
C ALA A 333 -1.78 17.75 -24.85
N GLY A 334 -3.12 17.74 -25.00
CA GLY A 334 -3.80 17.86 -26.29
C GLY A 334 -3.39 16.74 -27.26
N PRO A 335 -3.04 17.09 -28.53
CA PRO A 335 -2.62 16.09 -29.53
C PRO A 335 -1.39 15.29 -29.12
N ASP A 336 -0.52 15.82 -28.27
CA ASP A 336 0.71 15.17 -27.78
C ASP A 336 0.44 14.14 -26.66
N ALA A 337 -0.81 14.02 -26.20
CA ALA A 337 -1.21 13.01 -25.22
C ALA A 337 -1.32 11.59 -25.80
N LEU A 338 -1.37 11.47 -27.11
CA LEU A 338 -1.48 10.18 -27.79
C LEU A 338 -0.09 9.66 -28.18
N PRO A 339 0.21 8.37 -27.91
CA PRO A 339 1.49 7.76 -28.29
C PRO A 339 1.69 7.68 -29.80
#